data_57793179799cd7fa2399683ec7e31e1c
#
_entry.id   57793179799cd7fa2399683ec7e31e1c
#
_cell.length_a   1.000
_cell.length_b   1.000
_cell.length_c   1.000
_cell.angle_alpha   90.00
_cell.angle_beta   90.00
_cell.angle_gamma   90.00
#
_symmetry.space_group_name_H-M   'P 1'
#
loop_
_entity.id
_entity.type
_entity.pdbx_description
1 polymer ?
#
loop_
_entity_poly.entity_id
_entity_poly.type
_entity_poly.pdbx_seq_one_letter_code
_entity_poly.pdbx_strand_id
1 'polypeptide(L)'
;MTLQVIDCLGVVLAGGLSSRMGQDKAQLKRRQNATSPSAKSAHSMLDFSQQLLADAGIKNIVISGDNHQIPDRVPHAGPVGGIYSVLSHYPEHLQPKALLILPVDLPLMTASALTELRLKGELSHKATFFSDSQKNMHHIPLYLPNNAFLNMFLMQAFHREKLLANSKNNIKKNNKNGPSVRAMLEQVPHQAIASLNNQVLFNTNTPEQWQQAQQKF
;
A
#
# COMPACT_ATOMS: atom_id res chain seq x y z
N MET A 1 -4.63 30.71 -4.24
CA MET A 1 -4.46 29.33 -4.74
C MET A 1 -5.64 28.53 -4.24
N THR A 2 -6.50 28.07 -5.14
CA THR A 2 -7.61 27.18 -4.79
C THR A 2 -7.01 25.80 -4.45
N LEU A 3 -7.11 25.36 -3.21
CA LEU A 3 -6.72 24.01 -2.82
C LEU A 3 -7.66 23.02 -3.52
N GLN A 4 -7.11 22.29 -4.48
CA GLN A 4 -7.89 21.31 -5.25
C GLN A 4 -7.82 19.95 -4.53
N VAL A 5 -8.99 19.34 -4.35
CA VAL A 5 -9.06 17.97 -3.79
C VAL A 5 -8.37 16.99 -4.75
N ILE A 6 -7.55 16.11 -4.22
CA ILE A 6 -6.82 15.09 -4.98
C ILE A 6 -7.80 13.98 -5.39
N ASP A 7 -7.94 13.69 -6.69
CA ASP A 7 -8.84 12.64 -7.17
C ASP A 7 -8.34 11.24 -6.77
N CYS A 8 -7.04 10.94 -7.01
CA CYS A 8 -6.42 9.71 -6.56
C CYS A 8 -5.01 10.01 -6.03
N LEU A 9 -4.73 9.62 -4.79
CA LEU A 9 -3.43 9.75 -4.14
C LEU A 9 -2.70 8.40 -4.19
N GLY A 10 -1.47 8.39 -4.69
CA GLY A 10 -0.57 7.26 -4.60
C GLY A 10 0.01 7.13 -3.19
N VAL A 11 -0.05 5.95 -2.62
CA VAL A 11 0.50 5.67 -1.30
C VAL A 11 1.48 4.52 -1.39
N VAL A 12 2.75 4.80 -1.16
CA VAL A 12 3.77 3.77 -0.98
C VAL A 12 3.81 3.39 0.51
N LEU A 13 3.50 2.13 0.81
CA LEU A 13 3.65 1.59 2.17
C LEU A 13 5.08 1.09 2.36
N ALA A 14 5.89 1.89 3.04
CA ALA A 14 7.29 1.60 3.34
C ALA A 14 7.51 1.19 4.80
N GLY A 15 6.47 1.21 5.63
CA GLY A 15 6.50 0.79 7.02
C GLY A 15 6.41 -0.73 7.19
N GLY A 16 6.90 -1.22 8.31
CA GLY A 16 6.82 -2.61 8.73
C GLY A 16 8.16 -3.15 9.22
N LEU A 17 8.11 -4.02 10.24
CA LEU A 17 9.30 -4.70 10.75
C LEU A 17 9.80 -5.70 9.69
N SER A 18 10.84 -5.34 8.94
CA SER A 18 11.51 -6.22 7.97
C SER A 18 12.33 -7.34 8.65
N SER A 19 11.84 -7.86 9.79
CA SER A 19 12.54 -8.78 10.67
C SER A 19 13.02 -10.06 9.98
N ARG A 20 12.34 -10.51 8.92
CA ARG A 20 12.71 -11.72 8.16
C ARG A 20 13.74 -11.45 7.08
N MET A 21 13.86 -10.21 6.63
CA MET A 21 14.83 -9.82 5.59
C MET A 21 16.18 -9.41 6.18
N GLY A 22 16.25 -9.10 7.49
CA GLY A 22 17.46 -8.59 8.13
C GLY A 22 17.88 -7.19 7.69
N GLN A 23 17.16 -6.59 6.74
CA GLN A 23 17.41 -5.25 6.21
C GLN A 23 16.11 -4.59 5.76
N ASP A 24 16.11 -3.27 5.67
CA ASP A 24 14.96 -2.49 5.23
C ASP A 24 14.65 -2.77 3.75
N LYS A 25 13.45 -3.29 3.48
CA LYS A 25 12.99 -3.62 2.13
C LYS A 25 12.95 -2.39 1.21
N ALA A 26 12.64 -1.22 1.74
CA ALA A 26 12.60 0.03 0.99
C ALA A 26 13.97 0.38 0.35
N GLN A 27 15.07 -0.03 1.00
CA GLN A 27 16.45 0.23 0.57
C GLN A 27 17.03 -0.86 -0.34
N LEU A 28 16.33 -1.98 -0.57
CA LEU A 28 16.78 -3.01 -1.49
C LEU A 28 16.95 -2.45 -2.90
N LYS A 29 18.09 -2.72 -3.53
CA LYS A 29 18.43 -2.20 -4.85
C LYS A 29 17.95 -3.14 -5.95
N ARG A 30 16.99 -2.68 -6.75
CA ARG A 30 16.55 -3.34 -7.97
C ARG A 30 17.46 -2.94 -9.14
N ARG A 31 18.14 -3.90 -9.75
CA ARG A 31 18.86 -3.66 -11.02
C ARG A 31 17.85 -3.59 -12.15
N GLN A 32 17.94 -2.57 -13.00
CA GLN A 32 17.21 -2.55 -14.27
C GLN A 32 18.07 -3.24 -15.33
N ASN A 33 17.46 -4.07 -16.18
CA ASN A 33 18.13 -4.58 -17.35
C ASN A 33 18.45 -3.40 -18.27
N ALA A 34 19.73 -3.08 -18.39
CA ALA A 34 20.22 -1.91 -19.09
C ALA A 34 20.10 -2.12 -20.62
N THR A 35 19.00 -1.67 -21.22
CA THR A 35 18.94 -1.42 -22.66
C THR A 35 19.24 0.03 -23.01
N SER A 36 19.53 0.90 -22.04
CA SER A 36 19.86 2.31 -22.24
C SER A 36 21.09 2.73 -21.41
N PRO A 37 22.01 3.53 -21.95
CA PRO A 37 23.22 3.99 -21.26
C PRO A 37 22.98 4.83 -20.01
N SER A 38 21.78 5.41 -19.87
CA SER A 38 21.36 6.17 -18.68
C SER A 38 20.82 5.30 -17.53
N ALA A 39 20.64 3.99 -17.75
CA ALA A 39 20.03 3.05 -16.79
C ALA A 39 21.02 2.45 -15.77
N LYS A 40 22.19 3.07 -15.54
CA LYS A 40 23.23 2.54 -14.63
C LYS A 40 22.97 2.75 -13.14
N SER A 41 21.87 3.39 -12.73
CA SER A 41 21.54 3.54 -11.30
C SER A 41 20.59 2.43 -10.85
N ALA A 42 21.06 1.61 -9.92
CA ALA A 42 20.17 0.68 -9.21
C ALA A 42 19.25 1.53 -8.31
N HIS A 43 17.97 1.58 -8.66
CA HIS A 43 16.95 2.27 -7.84
C HIS A 43 16.61 1.45 -6.59
N SER A 44 16.36 2.13 -5.47
CA SER A 44 15.78 1.46 -4.30
C SER A 44 14.37 0.94 -4.63
N MET A 45 13.88 -0.02 -3.86
CA MET A 45 12.49 -0.48 -4.01
C MET A 45 11.49 0.64 -3.73
N LEU A 46 11.87 1.59 -2.90
CA LEU A 46 11.08 2.80 -2.65
C LEU A 46 10.97 3.66 -3.91
N ASP A 47 12.10 3.99 -4.55
CA ASP A 47 12.13 4.78 -5.78
C ASP A 47 11.36 4.07 -6.90
N PHE A 48 11.56 2.76 -7.01
CA PHE A 48 10.83 1.93 -7.99
C PHE A 48 9.32 1.99 -7.77
N SER A 49 8.84 1.87 -6.52
CA SER A 49 7.41 1.93 -6.22
C SER A 49 6.81 3.31 -6.49
N GLN A 50 7.54 4.39 -6.21
CA GLN A 50 7.11 5.75 -6.56
C GLN A 50 7.04 5.93 -8.08
N GLN A 51 8.03 5.47 -8.82
CA GLN A 51 8.05 5.56 -10.28
C GLN A 51 6.89 4.78 -10.91
N LEU A 52 6.60 3.56 -10.42
CA LEU A 52 5.45 2.77 -10.88
C LEU A 52 4.11 3.50 -10.71
N LEU A 53 3.91 4.15 -9.56
CA LEU A 53 2.70 4.95 -9.33
C LEU A 53 2.64 6.16 -10.28
N ALA A 54 3.76 6.84 -10.51
CA ALA A 54 3.83 7.95 -11.46
C ALA A 54 3.52 7.48 -12.90
N ASP A 55 4.11 6.38 -13.33
CA ASP A 55 3.90 5.76 -14.64
C ASP A 55 2.46 5.23 -14.81
N ALA A 56 1.79 4.87 -13.70
CA ALA A 56 0.36 4.54 -13.67
C ALA A 56 -0.55 5.79 -13.72
N GLY A 57 0.02 6.98 -13.88
CA GLY A 57 -0.70 8.24 -14.05
C GLY A 57 -1.10 8.93 -12.74
N ILE A 58 -0.48 8.58 -11.62
CA ILE A 58 -0.69 9.23 -10.33
C ILE A 58 0.22 10.46 -10.20
N LYS A 59 -0.38 11.63 -10.01
CA LYS A 59 0.35 12.91 -9.91
C LYS A 59 0.86 13.21 -8.49
N ASN A 60 0.10 12.80 -7.48
CA ASN A 60 0.42 13.06 -6.09
C ASN A 60 0.74 11.73 -5.41
N ILE A 61 1.94 11.59 -4.88
CA ILE A 61 2.43 10.35 -4.27
C ILE A 61 3.01 10.69 -2.90
N VAL A 62 2.66 9.90 -1.90
CA VAL A 62 3.19 10.00 -0.54
C VAL A 62 3.75 8.67 -0.07
N ILE A 63 4.68 8.71 0.86
CA ILE A 63 5.30 7.55 1.49
C ILE A 63 4.83 7.49 2.93
N SER A 64 4.21 6.37 3.31
CA SER A 64 3.76 6.09 4.68
C SER A 64 4.69 5.10 5.38
N GLY A 65 5.08 5.43 6.61
CA GLY A 65 5.96 4.64 7.47
C GLY A 65 6.72 5.52 8.46
N ASP A 66 7.19 4.96 9.57
CA ASP A 66 7.73 5.71 10.73
C ASP A 66 8.84 6.73 10.39
N ASN A 67 9.71 6.40 9.42
CA ASN A 67 10.83 7.27 9.01
C ASN A 67 10.58 7.95 7.65
N HIS A 68 9.33 8.08 7.24
CA HIS A 68 8.95 8.63 5.93
C HIS A 68 8.07 9.87 6.05
N GLN A 69 7.55 10.34 4.91
CA GLN A 69 6.75 11.56 4.79
C GLN A 69 5.55 11.60 5.76
N ILE A 70 4.87 10.47 5.90
CA ILE A 70 3.70 10.33 6.78
C ILE A 70 3.99 9.20 7.76
N PRO A 71 4.42 9.54 8.99
CA PRO A 71 4.70 8.54 10.02
C PRO A 71 3.41 7.87 10.50
N ASP A 72 3.55 6.64 10.98
CA ASP A 72 2.43 5.86 11.50
C ASP A 72 1.87 6.51 12.78
N ARG A 73 0.57 6.88 12.76
CA ARG A 73 -0.13 7.41 13.95
C ARG A 73 -0.34 6.36 15.02
N VAL A 74 -0.49 5.11 14.60
CA VAL A 74 -0.67 3.95 15.49
C VAL A 74 0.45 2.97 15.19
N PRO A 75 1.44 2.84 16.10
CA PRO A 75 2.56 1.93 15.90
C PRO A 75 2.10 0.49 15.70
N HIS A 76 2.72 -0.21 14.75
CA HIS A 76 2.45 -1.63 14.46
C HIS A 76 1.02 -1.96 14.02
N ALA A 77 0.26 -0.98 13.54
CA ALA A 77 -1.11 -1.19 13.04
C ALA A 77 -1.17 -1.76 11.62
N GLY A 78 -0.02 -2.00 10.97
CA GLY A 78 0.09 -2.60 9.65
C GLY A 78 -0.46 -1.70 8.53
N PRO A 79 -0.79 -2.27 7.36
CA PRO A 79 -1.23 -1.49 6.19
C PRO A 79 -2.44 -0.60 6.45
N VAL A 80 -3.40 -1.05 7.25
CA VAL A 80 -4.59 -0.26 7.59
C VAL A 80 -4.22 0.93 8.49
N GLY A 81 -3.22 0.77 9.37
CA GLY A 81 -2.64 1.88 10.15
C GLY A 81 -2.00 2.94 9.25
N GLY A 82 -1.25 2.52 8.22
CA GLY A 82 -0.69 3.43 7.21
C GLY A 82 -1.79 4.18 6.45
N ILE A 83 -2.85 3.49 6.01
CA ILE A 83 -4.03 4.11 5.37
C ILE A 83 -4.67 5.15 6.29
N TYR A 84 -4.90 4.80 7.55
CA TYR A 84 -5.44 5.71 8.55
C TYR A 84 -4.54 6.94 8.76
N SER A 85 -3.23 6.74 8.83
CA SER A 85 -2.24 7.82 8.99
C SER A 85 -2.27 8.78 7.81
N VAL A 86 -2.31 8.25 6.58
CA VAL A 86 -2.40 9.03 5.35
C VAL A 86 -3.68 9.87 5.31
N LEU A 87 -4.85 9.27 5.48
CA LEU A 87 -6.12 10.00 5.44
C LEU A 87 -6.20 11.05 6.55
N SER A 88 -5.71 10.74 7.75
CA SER A 88 -5.68 11.66 8.87
C SER A 88 -4.63 12.77 8.75
N HIS A 89 -3.73 12.72 7.77
CA HIS A 89 -2.76 13.78 7.47
C HIS A 89 -3.43 14.97 6.78
N TYR A 90 -4.50 14.74 6.04
CA TYR A 90 -5.26 15.77 5.33
C TYR A 90 -6.44 16.25 6.17
N PRO A 91 -6.75 17.55 6.18
CA PRO A 91 -8.02 18.06 6.68
C PRO A 91 -9.18 17.36 5.93
N GLU A 92 -10.31 17.13 6.59
CA GLU A 92 -11.43 16.34 6.05
C GLU A 92 -11.88 16.81 4.65
N HIS A 93 -11.99 18.12 4.46
CA HIS A 93 -12.41 18.72 3.18
C HIS A 93 -11.35 18.68 2.08
N LEU A 94 -10.10 18.28 2.39
CA LEU A 94 -8.97 18.14 1.45
C LEU A 94 -8.51 16.69 1.32
N GLN A 95 -9.16 15.76 1.97
CA GLN A 95 -8.82 14.34 1.84
C GLN A 95 -8.95 13.89 0.38
N PRO A 96 -8.04 13.01 -0.11
CA PRO A 96 -8.14 12.46 -1.45
C PRO A 96 -9.44 11.66 -1.61
N LYS A 97 -10.04 11.69 -2.82
CA LYS A 97 -11.26 10.92 -3.12
C LYS A 97 -10.99 9.41 -3.18
N ALA A 98 -9.77 9.01 -3.53
CA ALA A 98 -9.33 7.62 -3.54
C ALA A 98 -7.83 7.50 -3.27
N LEU A 99 -7.39 6.31 -2.89
CA LEU A 99 -6.00 5.93 -2.73
C LEU A 99 -5.64 4.80 -3.70
N LEU A 100 -4.46 4.88 -4.34
CA LEU A 100 -3.82 3.73 -4.99
C LEU A 100 -2.61 3.33 -4.14
N ILE A 101 -2.72 2.19 -3.48
CA ILE A 101 -1.82 1.74 -2.43
C ILE A 101 -0.89 0.66 -2.97
N LEU A 102 0.41 0.86 -2.83
CA LEU A 102 1.46 -0.05 -3.29
C LEU A 102 2.47 -0.31 -2.15
N PRO A 103 2.75 -1.56 -1.78
CA PRO A 103 3.80 -1.90 -0.84
C PRO A 103 5.17 -1.96 -1.56
N VAL A 104 6.27 -1.78 -0.81
CA VAL A 104 7.64 -1.83 -1.34
C VAL A 104 8.17 -3.24 -1.62
N ASP A 105 7.39 -4.29 -1.48
CA ASP A 105 7.84 -5.68 -1.56
C ASP A 105 7.34 -6.45 -2.80
N LEU A 106 6.92 -5.72 -3.85
CA LEU A 106 6.48 -6.26 -5.14
C LEU A 106 7.44 -5.87 -6.27
N PRO A 107 8.64 -6.48 -6.35
CA PRO A 107 9.68 -6.07 -7.30
C PRO A 107 9.37 -6.35 -8.77
N LEU A 108 8.37 -7.18 -9.07
CA LEU A 108 7.93 -7.51 -10.42
C LEU A 108 6.63 -6.79 -10.83
N MET A 109 6.13 -5.87 -10.00
CA MET A 109 4.96 -5.06 -10.31
C MET A 109 5.20 -4.20 -11.55
N THR A 110 4.14 -3.95 -12.32
CA THR A 110 4.19 -3.12 -13.52
C THR A 110 3.21 -1.93 -13.43
N ALA A 111 3.56 -0.84 -14.10
CA ALA A 111 2.68 0.32 -14.21
C ALA A 111 1.36 -0.03 -14.91
N SER A 112 1.39 -0.92 -15.91
CA SER A 112 0.18 -1.38 -16.62
C SER A 112 -0.80 -2.07 -15.66
N ALA A 113 -0.32 -2.96 -14.78
CA ALA A 113 -1.16 -3.63 -13.79
C ALA A 113 -1.78 -2.62 -12.80
N LEU A 114 -1.00 -1.64 -12.33
CA LEU A 114 -1.50 -0.59 -11.45
C LEU A 114 -2.52 0.31 -12.15
N THR A 115 -2.30 0.62 -13.43
CA THR A 115 -3.26 1.39 -14.26
C THR A 115 -4.58 0.64 -14.40
N GLU A 116 -4.54 -0.66 -14.69
CA GLU A 116 -5.72 -1.50 -14.77
C GLU A 116 -6.48 -1.53 -13.44
N LEU A 117 -5.77 -1.75 -12.33
CA LEU A 117 -6.33 -1.76 -10.98
C LEU A 117 -7.06 -0.44 -10.68
N ARG A 118 -6.40 0.68 -10.96
CA ARG A 118 -6.94 2.02 -10.77
C ARG A 118 -8.20 2.24 -11.61
N LEU A 119 -8.14 2.01 -12.93
CA LEU A 119 -9.25 2.26 -13.85
C LEU A 119 -10.48 1.38 -13.51
N LYS A 120 -10.27 0.12 -13.17
CA LYS A 120 -11.36 -0.77 -12.75
C LYS A 120 -12.00 -0.32 -11.43
N GLY A 121 -11.19 0.16 -10.50
CA GLY A 121 -11.66 0.71 -9.23
C GLY A 121 -12.41 2.03 -9.39
N GLU A 122 -11.90 2.95 -10.20
CA GLU A 122 -12.56 4.22 -10.54
C GLU A 122 -13.92 3.99 -11.20
N LEU A 123 -13.99 3.07 -12.17
CA LEU A 123 -15.22 2.76 -12.89
C LEU A 123 -16.29 2.14 -11.99
N SER A 124 -15.90 1.24 -11.07
CA SER A 124 -16.84 0.52 -10.20
C SER A 124 -17.17 1.27 -8.92
N HIS A 125 -16.38 2.27 -8.54
CA HIS A 125 -16.41 2.93 -7.23
C HIS A 125 -16.25 1.98 -6.05
N LYS A 126 -15.52 0.85 -6.24
CA LYS A 126 -15.28 -0.18 -5.23
C LYS A 126 -13.80 -0.29 -4.89
N ALA A 127 -13.50 -0.70 -3.66
CA ALA A 127 -12.17 -1.16 -3.30
C ALA A 127 -11.80 -2.34 -4.22
N THR A 128 -10.69 -2.20 -4.97
CA THR A 128 -10.34 -3.15 -6.03
C THR A 128 -8.93 -3.68 -5.79
N PHE A 129 -8.78 -5.00 -5.84
CA PHE A 129 -7.52 -5.71 -5.63
C PHE A 129 -7.42 -6.92 -6.59
N PHE A 130 -6.26 -7.56 -6.64
CA PHE A 130 -6.03 -8.68 -7.56
C PHE A 130 -6.41 -10.03 -6.96
N SER A 131 -6.85 -10.94 -7.83
CA SER A 131 -6.79 -12.39 -7.62
C SER A 131 -5.83 -13.02 -8.62
N ASP A 132 -5.12 -14.07 -8.20
CA ASP A 132 -4.29 -14.86 -9.11
C ASP A 132 -5.13 -15.93 -9.87
N SER A 133 -4.47 -16.68 -10.76
CA SER A 133 -5.11 -17.76 -11.54
C SER A 133 -5.66 -18.89 -10.67
N GLN A 134 -5.17 -19.03 -9.43
CA GLN A 134 -5.65 -20.02 -8.45
C GLN A 134 -6.76 -19.44 -7.54
N LYS A 135 -7.23 -18.23 -7.84
CA LYS A 135 -8.22 -17.48 -7.04
C LYS A 135 -7.74 -17.08 -5.64
N ASN A 136 -6.42 -17.08 -5.38
CA ASN A 136 -5.93 -16.49 -4.15
C ASN A 136 -6.06 -14.96 -4.23
N MET A 137 -6.51 -14.35 -3.13
CA MET A 137 -6.76 -12.92 -3.05
C MET A 137 -5.51 -12.18 -2.58
N HIS A 138 -5.04 -11.24 -3.39
CA HIS A 138 -3.93 -10.34 -3.10
C HIS A 138 -4.50 -8.96 -2.76
N HIS A 139 -4.79 -8.72 -1.47
CA HIS A 139 -5.47 -7.53 -0.99
C HIS A 139 -4.65 -6.24 -1.13
N ILE A 140 -3.37 -6.33 -1.45
CA ILE A 140 -2.46 -5.24 -1.81
C ILE A 140 -1.62 -5.73 -2.99
N PRO A 141 -1.44 -4.92 -4.07
CA PRO A 141 -1.85 -3.51 -4.20
C PRO A 141 -3.38 -3.33 -4.21
N LEU A 142 -3.82 -2.12 -3.85
CA LEU A 142 -5.24 -1.84 -3.61
C LEU A 142 -5.61 -0.45 -4.12
N TYR A 143 -6.64 -0.36 -4.98
CA TYR A 143 -7.38 0.87 -5.18
C TYR A 143 -8.47 0.96 -4.11
N LEU A 144 -8.55 2.07 -3.39
CA LEU A 144 -9.44 2.24 -2.25
C LEU A 144 -10.16 3.59 -2.32
N PRO A 145 -11.47 3.62 -2.65
CA PRO A 145 -12.27 4.85 -2.57
C PRO A 145 -12.37 5.34 -1.13
N ASN A 146 -12.15 6.64 -0.92
CA ASN A 146 -12.39 7.29 0.36
C ASN A 146 -13.88 7.66 0.46
N ASN A 147 -14.65 6.82 1.11
CA ASN A 147 -16.09 6.94 1.24
C ASN A 147 -16.55 6.74 2.69
N ALA A 148 -17.85 6.93 2.94
CA ALA A 148 -18.43 6.82 4.26
C ALA A 148 -18.19 5.45 4.94
N PHE A 149 -18.19 4.35 4.18
CA PHE A 149 -17.94 3.01 4.72
C PHE A 149 -16.51 2.88 5.27
N LEU A 150 -15.52 3.36 4.49
CA LEU A 150 -14.13 3.38 4.93
C LEU A 150 -13.95 4.26 6.17
N ASN A 151 -14.54 5.45 6.16
CA ASN A 151 -14.44 6.38 7.29
C ASN A 151 -15.05 5.78 8.55
N MET A 152 -16.24 5.18 8.47
CA MET A 152 -16.87 4.48 9.60
C MET A 152 -16.00 3.36 10.13
N PHE A 153 -15.43 2.53 9.25
CA PHE A 153 -14.54 1.46 9.66
C PHE A 153 -13.30 1.98 10.39
N LEU A 154 -12.61 2.98 9.82
CA LEU A 154 -11.40 3.55 10.42
C LEU A 154 -11.68 4.23 11.76
N MET A 155 -12.80 4.94 11.88
CA MET A 155 -13.24 5.52 13.15
C MET A 155 -13.47 4.44 14.21
N GLN A 156 -14.18 3.36 13.87
CA GLN A 156 -14.41 2.25 14.80
C GLN A 156 -13.12 1.54 15.20
N ALA A 157 -12.22 1.31 14.23
CA ALA A 157 -10.98 0.59 14.43
C ALA A 157 -10.00 1.36 15.33
N PHE A 158 -9.87 2.68 15.15
CA PHE A 158 -8.83 3.47 15.81
C PHE A 158 -9.34 4.42 16.90
N HIS A 159 -10.67 4.68 17.00
CA HIS A 159 -11.25 5.41 18.15
C HIS A 159 -11.29 4.55 19.42
N ARG A 160 -11.53 3.24 19.29
CA ARG A 160 -11.49 2.32 20.43
C ARG A 160 -10.13 2.26 21.12
N GLU A 161 -9.03 2.44 20.37
CA GLU A 161 -7.69 2.43 20.96
C GLU A 161 -7.43 3.65 21.85
N LYS A 162 -7.95 4.83 21.54
CA LYS A 162 -7.88 5.99 22.45
C LYS A 162 -8.62 5.76 23.77
N LEU A 163 -9.70 5.00 23.76
CA LEU A 163 -10.46 4.67 24.98
C LEU A 163 -9.80 3.53 25.76
N LEU A 164 -9.14 2.59 25.10
CA LEU A 164 -8.45 1.45 25.75
C LEU A 164 -7.05 1.80 26.23
N ALA A 165 -6.35 2.75 25.63
CA ALA A 165 -5.08 3.27 26.13
C ALA A 165 -5.21 3.94 27.50
N ASN A 166 -6.40 4.41 27.86
CA ASN A 166 -6.73 4.90 29.20
C ASN A 166 -7.13 3.76 30.18
N SER A 167 -7.29 2.54 29.71
CA SER A 167 -7.60 1.36 30.52
C SER A 167 -6.36 0.47 30.63
N LYS A 168 -5.56 0.69 31.67
CA LYS A 168 -4.30 0.01 31.99
C LYS A 168 -4.47 -1.46 32.35
N ASN A 169 -5.17 -2.29 31.61
CA ASN A 169 -5.15 -3.75 31.84
C ASN A 169 -5.74 -4.50 30.65
N ASN A 170 -4.92 -4.78 29.63
CA ASN A 170 -5.05 -5.98 28.81
C ASN A 170 -4.02 -5.94 27.66
N ILE A 171 -2.76 -6.25 28.01
CA ILE A 171 -1.72 -6.56 27.02
C ILE A 171 -2.04 -7.95 26.46
N LYS A 172 -2.84 -8.02 25.41
CA LYS A 172 -2.91 -9.22 24.58
C LYS A 172 -1.60 -9.37 23.80
N LYS A 173 -0.94 -10.50 23.96
CA LYS A 173 0.35 -10.92 23.38
C LYS A 173 0.41 -11.03 21.84
N ASN A 174 -0.41 -10.31 21.08
CA ASN A 174 -0.29 -10.25 19.63
C ASN A 174 0.13 -8.84 19.25
N ASN A 175 1.38 -8.69 18.82
CA ASN A 175 2.05 -7.43 18.42
C ASN A 175 1.43 -6.70 17.20
N LYS A 176 0.15 -6.87 16.90
CA LYS A 176 -0.55 -6.13 15.83
C LYS A 176 -1.61 -5.24 16.46
N ASN A 177 -1.39 -3.94 16.36
CA ASN A 177 -2.25 -2.91 16.97
C ASN A 177 -3.35 -2.41 16.01
N GLY A 178 -3.60 -3.07 14.90
CA GLY A 178 -4.61 -2.65 13.93
C GLY A 178 -5.28 -3.81 13.20
N PRO A 179 -6.42 -3.54 12.54
CA PRO A 179 -7.14 -4.54 11.76
C PRO A 179 -6.36 -4.95 10.50
N SER A 180 -6.69 -6.12 9.97
CA SER A 180 -6.15 -6.55 8.68
C SER A 180 -6.84 -5.85 7.51
N VAL A 181 -6.17 -5.79 6.34
CA VAL A 181 -6.79 -5.29 5.09
C VAL A 181 -8.02 -6.12 4.74
N ARG A 182 -8.00 -7.43 4.98
CA ARG A 182 -9.16 -8.30 4.77
C ARG A 182 -10.35 -7.86 5.62
N ALA A 183 -10.15 -7.62 6.91
CA ALA A 183 -11.22 -7.16 7.80
C ALA A 183 -11.79 -5.80 7.38
N MET A 184 -10.96 -4.91 6.83
CA MET A 184 -11.41 -3.65 6.24
C MET A 184 -12.25 -3.90 4.98
N LEU A 185 -11.80 -4.75 4.08
CA LEU A 185 -12.51 -5.06 2.84
C LEU A 185 -13.87 -5.71 3.09
N GLU A 186 -14.03 -6.51 4.15
CA GLU A 186 -15.33 -7.08 4.55
C GLU A 186 -16.36 -6.00 4.95
N GLN A 187 -15.93 -4.76 5.24
CA GLN A 187 -16.79 -3.66 5.68
C GLN A 187 -17.01 -2.58 4.59
N VAL A 188 -16.30 -2.64 3.47
CA VAL A 188 -16.43 -1.69 2.36
C VAL A 188 -16.85 -2.40 1.07
N PRO A 189 -17.57 -1.73 0.16
CA PRO A 189 -17.83 -2.28 -1.16
C PRO A 189 -16.52 -2.62 -1.87
N HIS A 190 -16.33 -3.87 -2.26
CA HIS A 190 -15.09 -4.34 -2.86
C HIS A 190 -15.30 -5.30 -4.02
N GLN A 191 -14.25 -5.50 -4.81
CA GLN A 191 -14.17 -6.50 -5.88
C GLN A 191 -12.73 -6.98 -6.07
N ALA A 192 -12.58 -8.21 -6.53
CA ALA A 192 -11.32 -8.74 -7.04
C ALA A 192 -11.33 -8.71 -8.58
N ILE A 193 -10.19 -8.38 -9.18
CA ILE A 193 -9.96 -8.52 -10.62
C ILE A 193 -8.88 -9.57 -10.85
N ALA A 194 -9.03 -10.38 -11.90
CA ALA A 194 -8.03 -11.39 -12.23
C ALA A 194 -6.74 -10.71 -12.74
N SER A 195 -5.60 -11.06 -12.17
CA SER A 195 -4.32 -10.62 -12.71
C SER A 195 -4.03 -11.33 -14.03
N LEU A 196 -3.69 -10.57 -15.07
CA LEU A 196 -3.28 -11.11 -16.37
C LEU A 196 -1.89 -11.77 -16.29
N ASN A 197 -1.07 -11.35 -15.33
CA ASN A 197 0.26 -11.92 -15.10
C ASN A 197 0.49 -12.09 -13.59
N ASN A 198 0.44 -13.33 -13.10
CA ASN A 198 0.63 -13.62 -11.69
C ASN A 198 2.03 -13.26 -11.15
N GLN A 199 3.03 -13.10 -12.01
CA GLN A 199 4.36 -12.71 -11.57
C GLN A 199 4.39 -11.32 -10.95
N VAL A 200 3.53 -10.40 -11.39
CA VAL A 200 3.46 -9.05 -10.82
C VAL A 200 3.05 -9.03 -9.34
N LEU A 201 2.39 -10.10 -8.88
CA LEU A 201 1.95 -10.26 -7.49
C LEU A 201 2.99 -10.99 -6.61
N PHE A 202 4.18 -11.29 -7.16
CA PHE A 202 5.22 -11.98 -6.42
C PHE A 202 5.78 -11.08 -5.32
N ASN A 203 5.46 -11.43 -4.08
CA ASN A 203 5.88 -10.69 -2.89
C ASN A 203 7.19 -11.27 -2.35
N THR A 204 8.13 -10.38 -2.00
CA THR A 204 9.44 -10.74 -1.47
C THR A 204 9.53 -10.45 0.03
N ASN A 205 9.44 -11.52 0.84
CA ASN A 205 9.50 -11.46 2.30
C ASN A 205 10.79 -12.04 2.88
N THR A 206 11.56 -12.79 2.07
CA THR A 206 12.82 -13.43 2.48
C THR A 206 13.94 -13.13 1.47
N PRO A 207 15.23 -13.25 1.87
CA PRO A 207 16.36 -13.08 0.96
C PRO A 207 16.30 -14.01 -0.26
N GLU A 208 15.81 -15.24 -0.09
CA GLU A 208 15.71 -16.23 -1.18
C GLU A 208 14.66 -15.77 -2.21
N GLN A 209 13.50 -15.26 -1.74
CA GLN A 209 12.47 -14.70 -2.62
C GLN A 209 12.99 -13.48 -3.37
N TRP A 210 13.82 -12.65 -2.71
CA TRP A 210 14.46 -11.52 -3.37
C TRP A 210 15.42 -11.97 -4.48
N GLN A 211 16.26 -12.98 -4.22
CA GLN A 211 17.14 -13.56 -5.24
C GLN A 211 16.36 -14.13 -6.43
N GLN A 212 15.24 -14.81 -6.17
CA GLN A 212 14.36 -15.31 -7.24
C GLN A 212 13.77 -14.17 -8.08
N ALA A 213 13.38 -13.05 -7.45
CA ALA A 213 12.90 -11.87 -8.17
C ALA A 213 14.00 -11.27 -9.04
N GLN A 214 15.23 -11.19 -8.54
CA GLN A 214 16.38 -10.62 -9.28
C GLN A 214 16.71 -11.37 -10.58
N GLN A 215 16.38 -12.65 -10.69
CA GLN A 215 16.56 -13.44 -11.90
C GLN A 215 15.56 -13.08 -13.02
N LYS A 216 14.53 -12.28 -12.67
CA LYS A 216 13.44 -11.91 -13.60
C LYS A 216 13.44 -10.43 -14.00
N PHE A 217 14.44 -9.67 -13.55
CA PHE A 217 14.63 -8.25 -13.88
C PHE A 217 15.29 -8.10 -15.24
#